data_88dc20b787360db08b19202b8a464874
#
_entry.id   88dc20b787360db08b19202b8a464874
#
_cell.length_a   1.000
_cell.length_b   1.000
_cell.length_c   1.000
_cell.angle_alpha   90.00
_cell.angle_beta   90.00
_cell.angle_gamma   90.00
#
_symmetry.space_group_name_H-M   'P 1'
#
loop_
_entity.id
_entity.type
_entity.pdbx_description
1 polymer ?
#
loop_
_entity_poly.entity_id
_entity_poly.type
_entity_poly.pdbx_seq_one_letter_code
_entity_poly.pdbx_strand_id
1 'polypeptide(L)'
;MRYFLFLLTVSIIWFPLTRPLAGLLTGSSHSSLITERSKHLVNASGICPQSRDTKQAPPKYKKKINPLLATTQNIEKGKLLYQVEAKPTACKMCHGIRGNGNGLLARGLEPAPRNFTCKETMEVISEGQLFWIIKNGSKGTAMPSHKFTLSDRDIWQIIYYLKNFYL
;
A
#
# COMPACT_ATOMS: atom_id res chain seq x y z
N MET A 1 62.77 32.36 39.36
CA MET A 1 63.14 31.64 38.12
C MET A 1 63.66 30.27 38.49
N ARG A 2 62.84 29.26 38.46
CA ARG A 2 63.28 27.86 38.73
C ARG A 2 62.42 26.97 37.85
N TYR A 3 63.05 26.39 36.83
CA TYR A 3 62.49 25.37 35.93
C TYR A 3 62.39 24.05 36.69
N PHE A 4 61.21 23.48 36.78
CA PHE A 4 61.01 22.10 37.22
C PHE A 4 60.77 21.23 36.03
N LEU A 5 61.78 20.40 35.72
CA LEU A 5 61.78 19.36 34.70
C LEU A 5 61.01 18.15 35.27
N PHE A 6 59.85 17.84 34.70
CA PHE A 6 59.15 16.56 34.97
C PHE A 6 59.48 15.54 33.87
N LEU A 7 60.27 14.58 34.26
CA LEU A 7 60.56 13.40 33.45
C LEU A 7 59.37 12.42 33.53
N LEU A 8 58.63 12.26 32.43
CA LEU A 8 57.63 11.23 32.28
C LEU A 8 58.27 9.94 31.76
N THR A 9 58.36 8.95 32.63
CA THR A 9 58.78 7.58 32.31
C THR A 9 57.66 6.86 31.56
N VAL A 10 57.92 6.50 30.30
CA VAL A 10 56.99 5.68 29.47
C VAL A 10 57.25 4.21 29.85
N SER A 11 56.31 3.62 30.56
CA SER A 11 56.26 2.18 30.78
C SER A 11 55.63 1.47 29.58
N ILE A 12 56.46 0.80 28.82
CA ILE A 12 56.04 -0.07 27.72
C ILE A 12 55.55 -1.39 28.33
N ILE A 13 54.26 -1.60 28.37
CA ILE A 13 53.64 -2.87 28.74
C ILE A 13 53.62 -3.77 27.50
N TRP A 14 54.43 -4.76 27.52
CA TRP A 14 54.43 -5.85 26.53
C TRP A 14 53.25 -6.77 26.79
N PHE A 15 52.26 -6.76 25.88
CA PHE A 15 51.17 -7.75 25.88
C PHE A 15 51.54 -8.90 24.94
N PRO A 16 51.53 -10.13 25.40
CA PRO A 16 51.75 -11.27 24.50
C PRO A 16 50.57 -11.53 23.60
N LEU A 17 50.86 -11.61 22.32
CA LEU A 17 49.94 -11.95 21.23
C LEU A 17 49.65 -13.46 21.27
N THR A 18 48.60 -13.89 21.99
CA THR A 18 48.07 -15.25 21.87
C THR A 18 46.70 -15.15 21.17
N ARG A 19 46.69 -15.45 19.86
CA ARG A 19 45.47 -15.75 19.12
C ARG A 19 45.09 -17.21 19.38
N PRO A 20 43.86 -17.53 19.80
CA PRO A 20 43.25 -18.80 19.48
C PRO A 20 42.50 -18.66 18.16
N LEU A 21 42.95 -19.37 17.13
CA LEU A 21 42.12 -19.77 16.01
C LEU A 21 41.20 -20.88 16.55
N ALA A 22 39.91 -20.64 16.67
CA ALA A 22 38.85 -21.63 16.51
C ALA A 22 37.53 -20.98 16.86
N GLY A 23 36.61 -20.93 15.96
CA GLY A 23 35.28 -20.42 16.19
C GLY A 23 34.52 -20.39 14.88
N LEU A 24 34.29 -21.54 14.35
CA LEU A 24 32.96 -22.08 14.00
C LEU A 24 32.04 -21.10 13.31
N LEU A 25 31.92 -21.30 12.03
CA LEU A 25 30.87 -20.80 11.15
C LEU A 25 29.51 -21.14 11.75
N THR A 26 28.88 -20.23 12.48
CA THR A 26 27.45 -20.29 12.72
C THR A 26 26.75 -19.47 11.61
N GLY A 27 26.44 -20.15 10.53
CA GLY A 27 25.49 -19.65 9.54
C GLY A 27 24.11 -19.58 10.15
N SER A 28 23.71 -18.43 10.65
CA SER A 28 22.32 -18.18 11.04
C SER A 28 22.03 -16.69 11.21
N SER A 29 22.02 -15.94 10.13
CA SER A 29 21.41 -14.61 10.15
C SER A 29 21.00 -14.06 8.79
N HIS A 30 21.23 -14.80 7.69
CA HIS A 30 20.79 -14.31 6.38
C HIS A 30 19.30 -14.57 6.11
N SER A 31 18.72 -15.62 6.71
CA SER A 31 17.31 -15.97 6.49
C SER A 31 16.33 -15.03 7.21
N SER A 32 16.67 -14.55 8.42
CA SER A 32 15.83 -13.64 9.18
C SER A 32 15.73 -12.25 8.57
N LEU A 33 16.84 -11.74 8.03
CA LEU A 33 16.90 -10.42 7.39
C LEU A 33 16.10 -10.39 6.06
N ILE A 34 16.09 -11.50 5.32
CA ILE A 34 15.31 -11.61 4.08
C ILE A 34 13.81 -11.63 4.41
N THR A 35 13.42 -12.32 5.48
CA THR A 35 12.02 -12.41 5.91
C THR A 35 11.48 -11.05 6.39
N GLU A 36 12.27 -10.31 7.17
CA GLU A 36 11.90 -8.96 7.63
C GLU A 36 11.86 -7.96 6.47
N ARG A 37 12.80 -8.01 5.54
CA ARG A 37 12.82 -7.15 4.36
C ARG A 37 11.66 -7.44 3.42
N SER A 38 11.27 -8.70 3.28
CA SER A 38 10.07 -9.11 2.52
C SER A 38 8.79 -8.61 3.18
N LYS A 39 8.65 -8.67 4.51
CA LYS A 39 7.51 -8.10 5.23
C LYS A 39 7.41 -6.58 5.06
N HIS A 40 8.55 -5.87 5.05
CA HIS A 40 8.56 -4.42 4.87
C HIS A 40 8.19 -4.01 3.44
N LEU A 41 8.59 -4.80 2.43
CA LEU A 41 8.21 -4.59 1.03
C LEU A 41 6.72 -4.84 0.80
N VAL A 42 6.15 -5.88 1.41
CA VAL A 42 4.70 -6.17 1.35
C VAL A 42 3.89 -5.01 1.95
N ASN A 43 4.33 -4.41 3.05
CA ASN A 43 3.67 -3.25 3.66
C ASN A 43 3.74 -1.97 2.79
N ALA A 44 4.79 -1.80 1.99
CA ALA A 44 4.95 -0.63 1.13
C ALA A 44 4.17 -0.74 -0.19
N SER A 45 4.03 -1.94 -0.74
CA SER A 45 3.37 -2.19 -2.03
C SER A 45 1.89 -2.63 -1.92
N GLY A 46 1.43 -2.91 -0.70
CA GLY A 46 0.11 -3.50 -0.46
C GLY A 46 0.09 -5.02 -0.73
N ILE A 47 -0.98 -5.69 -0.26
CA ILE A 47 -1.16 -7.14 -0.46
C ILE A 47 -1.57 -7.40 -1.90
N CYS A 48 -0.88 -8.32 -2.60
CA CYS A 48 -1.19 -8.74 -3.95
C CYS A 48 -0.77 -10.21 -4.18
N PRO A 49 -1.64 -11.08 -4.68
CA PRO A 49 -3.10 -10.90 -4.78
C PRO A 49 -3.78 -10.83 -3.42
N GLN A 50 -4.92 -10.13 -3.36
CA GLN A 50 -5.73 -10.08 -2.16
C GLN A 50 -6.81 -11.15 -2.21
N SER A 51 -6.67 -12.20 -1.38
CA SER A 51 -7.76 -13.13 -1.13
C SER A 51 -8.80 -12.47 -0.25
N ARG A 52 -10.02 -12.30 -0.77
CA ARG A 52 -11.14 -11.71 -0.01
C ARG A 52 -12.47 -12.08 -0.62
N ASP A 53 -13.45 -12.29 0.21
CA ASP A 53 -14.83 -12.41 -0.22
C ASP A 53 -15.42 -11.03 -0.47
N THR A 54 -15.72 -10.71 -1.71
CA THR A 54 -16.36 -9.46 -2.11
C THR A 54 -17.73 -9.75 -2.68
N LYS A 55 -18.76 -9.15 -2.08
CA LYS A 55 -20.14 -9.31 -2.57
C LYS A 55 -20.22 -9.02 -4.06
N GLN A 56 -20.78 -9.97 -4.81
CA GLN A 56 -20.93 -9.84 -6.25
C GLN A 56 -22.08 -8.90 -6.60
N ALA A 57 -21.85 -8.05 -7.59
CA ALA A 57 -22.89 -7.21 -8.15
C ALA A 57 -23.96 -8.09 -8.81
N PRO A 58 -25.26 -7.69 -8.73
CA PRO A 58 -26.31 -8.33 -9.50
C PRO A 58 -25.96 -8.38 -10.99
N PRO A 59 -26.39 -9.41 -11.75
CA PRO A 59 -25.99 -9.59 -13.16
C PRO A 59 -26.21 -8.35 -14.04
N LYS A 60 -27.30 -7.60 -13.79
CA LYS A 60 -27.61 -6.35 -14.51
C LYS A 60 -26.56 -5.26 -14.32
N TYR A 61 -25.84 -5.26 -13.19
CA TYR A 61 -24.72 -4.34 -12.94
C TYR A 61 -23.42 -4.91 -13.45
N LYS A 62 -23.13 -6.18 -13.18
CA LYS A 62 -21.87 -6.83 -13.54
C LYS A 62 -21.55 -6.72 -15.03
N LYS A 63 -22.58 -6.73 -15.88
CA LYS A 63 -22.46 -6.59 -17.35
C LYS A 63 -22.30 -5.14 -17.84
N LYS A 64 -22.40 -4.14 -16.96
CA LYS A 64 -22.24 -2.74 -17.36
C LYS A 64 -20.82 -2.44 -17.76
N ILE A 65 -20.68 -1.73 -18.86
CA ILE A 65 -19.43 -1.15 -19.36
C ILE A 65 -19.50 0.36 -19.08
N ASN A 66 -18.38 1.00 -18.89
CA ASN A 66 -18.32 2.44 -18.68
C ASN A 66 -18.89 3.18 -19.90
N PRO A 67 -19.98 3.95 -19.74
CA PRO A 67 -20.62 4.64 -20.87
C PRO A 67 -19.88 5.93 -21.29
N LEU A 68 -18.89 6.37 -20.51
CA LEU A 68 -18.11 7.56 -20.83
C LEU A 68 -16.96 7.20 -21.78
N LEU A 69 -16.40 8.20 -22.43
CA LEU A 69 -15.13 8.06 -23.15
C LEU A 69 -13.95 8.22 -22.20
N ALA A 70 -12.87 7.47 -22.42
CA ALA A 70 -11.64 7.56 -21.63
C ALA A 70 -10.81 8.80 -22.01
N THR A 71 -11.39 9.99 -21.90
CA THR A 71 -10.72 11.26 -22.18
C THR A 71 -9.87 11.68 -20.98
N THR A 72 -8.82 12.48 -21.23
CA THR A 72 -8.01 13.08 -20.18
C THR A 72 -8.89 13.82 -19.16
N GLN A 73 -9.91 14.57 -19.62
CA GLN A 73 -10.82 15.29 -18.74
C GLN A 73 -11.60 14.37 -17.80
N ASN A 74 -12.11 13.23 -18.29
CA ASN A 74 -12.82 12.27 -17.43
C ASN A 74 -11.87 11.58 -16.44
N ILE A 75 -10.63 11.28 -16.84
CA ILE A 75 -9.61 10.66 -15.98
C ILE A 75 -9.18 11.64 -14.87
N GLU A 76 -8.88 12.89 -15.22
CA GLU A 76 -8.48 13.92 -14.24
C GLU A 76 -9.61 14.25 -13.26
N LYS A 77 -10.86 14.29 -13.73
CA LYS A 77 -12.02 14.45 -12.83
C LYS A 77 -12.14 13.25 -11.88
N GLY A 78 -11.95 12.03 -12.38
CA GLY A 78 -11.91 10.82 -11.55
C GLY A 78 -10.79 10.86 -10.49
N LYS A 79 -9.61 11.37 -10.86
CA LYS A 79 -8.50 11.60 -9.95
C LYS A 79 -8.86 12.61 -8.85
N LEU A 80 -9.46 13.73 -9.21
CA LEU A 80 -9.88 14.76 -8.27
C LEU A 80 -10.92 14.22 -7.27
N LEU A 81 -11.92 13.47 -7.75
CA LEU A 81 -12.90 12.79 -6.93
C LEU A 81 -12.24 11.79 -5.98
N TYR A 82 -11.37 10.93 -6.48
CA TYR A 82 -10.67 9.92 -5.69
C TYR A 82 -9.79 10.55 -4.59
N GLN A 83 -9.08 11.63 -4.93
CA GLN A 83 -8.10 12.22 -4.03
C GLN A 83 -8.68 13.25 -3.06
N VAL A 84 -9.76 13.96 -3.44
CA VAL A 84 -10.20 15.15 -2.70
C VAL A 84 -11.71 15.22 -2.47
N GLU A 85 -12.52 15.10 -3.54
CA GLU A 85 -13.91 15.54 -3.50
C GLU A 85 -14.89 14.50 -2.97
N ALA A 86 -14.61 13.19 -3.10
CA ALA A 86 -15.54 12.16 -2.67
C ALA A 86 -15.89 12.30 -1.17
N LYS A 87 -17.19 12.23 -0.87
CA LYS A 87 -17.74 12.29 0.49
C LYS A 87 -18.35 10.93 0.87
N PRO A 88 -18.38 10.59 2.16
CA PRO A 88 -17.96 11.34 3.35
C PRO A 88 -16.44 11.45 3.47
N THR A 89 -15.68 10.61 2.79
CA THR A 89 -14.21 10.52 2.88
C THR A 89 -13.63 10.29 1.49
N ALA A 90 -12.56 11.01 1.14
CA ALA A 90 -11.86 10.79 -0.12
C ALA A 90 -11.28 9.37 -0.18
N CYS A 91 -11.38 8.71 -1.33
CA CYS A 91 -11.01 7.29 -1.52
C CYS A 91 -9.57 6.99 -1.11
N LYS A 92 -8.65 7.95 -1.39
CA LYS A 92 -7.23 7.83 -1.02
C LYS A 92 -7.00 7.61 0.48
N MET A 93 -7.93 8.05 1.34
CA MET A 93 -7.75 7.94 2.79
C MET A 93 -7.68 6.49 3.26
N CYS A 94 -8.41 5.60 2.59
CA CYS A 94 -8.35 4.16 2.83
C CYS A 94 -7.51 3.44 1.76
N HIS A 95 -7.73 3.76 0.48
CA HIS A 95 -7.08 3.05 -0.62
C HIS A 95 -5.66 3.53 -0.95
N GLY A 96 -5.20 4.60 -0.31
CA GLY A 96 -3.86 5.19 -0.56
C GLY A 96 -3.83 6.10 -1.79
N ILE A 97 -2.95 7.10 -1.79
CA ILE A 97 -2.78 8.03 -2.91
C ILE A 97 -2.30 7.32 -4.19
N ARG A 98 -1.58 6.21 -4.02
CA ARG A 98 -1.08 5.34 -5.10
C ARG A 98 -1.99 4.12 -5.34
N GLY A 99 -3.14 4.04 -4.70
CA GLY A 99 -4.11 2.96 -4.89
C GLY A 99 -3.69 1.60 -4.31
N ASN A 100 -2.65 1.54 -3.51
CA ASN A 100 -2.06 0.30 -2.97
C ASN A 100 -2.77 -0.29 -1.74
N GLY A 101 -3.89 0.28 -1.32
CA GLY A 101 -4.65 -0.15 -0.15
C GLY A 101 -4.10 0.34 1.19
N ASN A 102 -2.99 1.12 1.18
CA ASN A 102 -2.31 1.60 2.38
C ASN A 102 -2.56 3.09 2.63
N GLY A 103 -3.82 3.50 2.64
CA GLY A 103 -4.21 4.86 3.01
C GLY A 103 -4.06 5.11 4.51
N LEU A 104 -4.12 6.39 4.87
CA LEU A 104 -3.97 6.82 6.27
C LEU A 104 -4.99 6.13 7.22
N LEU A 105 -6.20 5.88 6.73
CA LEU A 105 -7.28 5.22 7.47
C LEU A 105 -7.34 3.71 7.23
N ALA A 106 -6.37 3.11 6.52
CA ALA A 106 -6.38 1.68 6.22
C ALA A 106 -5.97 0.81 7.41
N ARG A 107 -5.23 1.39 8.36
CA ARG A 107 -4.65 0.64 9.48
C ARG A 107 -5.73 0.00 10.34
N GLY A 108 -5.63 -1.31 10.52
CA GLY A 108 -6.58 -2.08 11.33
C GLY A 108 -7.93 -2.36 10.67
N LEU A 109 -8.11 -2.01 9.40
CA LEU A 109 -9.32 -2.39 8.68
C LEU A 109 -9.24 -3.85 8.22
N GLU A 110 -10.25 -4.62 8.55
CA GLU A 110 -10.43 -6.00 8.09
C GLU A 110 -11.80 -6.15 7.42
N PRO A 111 -11.79 -6.62 6.17
CA PRO A 111 -10.62 -6.82 5.32
C PRO A 111 -9.92 -5.50 4.96
N ALA A 112 -8.60 -5.56 4.71
CA ALA A 112 -7.84 -4.40 4.27
C ALA A 112 -8.44 -3.78 2.98
N PRO A 113 -8.32 -2.45 2.77
CA PRO A 113 -8.81 -1.83 1.55
C PRO A 113 -8.23 -2.47 0.29
N ARG A 114 -9.02 -2.47 -0.82
CA ARG A 114 -8.57 -3.03 -2.10
C ARG A 114 -7.29 -2.34 -2.56
N ASN A 115 -6.29 -3.16 -2.90
CA ASN A 115 -5.09 -2.73 -3.61
C ASN A 115 -5.40 -2.68 -5.11
N PHE A 116 -5.52 -1.48 -5.65
CA PHE A 116 -5.80 -1.26 -7.08
C PHE A 116 -4.55 -1.41 -7.94
N THR A 117 -3.34 -1.48 -7.36
CA THR A 117 -2.10 -1.71 -8.11
C THR A 117 -1.84 -3.19 -8.39
N CYS A 118 -2.64 -4.08 -7.79
CA CYS A 118 -2.52 -5.52 -8.02
C CYS A 118 -3.23 -5.91 -9.31
N LYS A 119 -2.47 -6.03 -10.39
CA LYS A 119 -2.95 -6.34 -11.74
C LYS A 119 -3.76 -7.63 -11.77
N GLU A 120 -3.24 -8.70 -11.19
CA GLU A 120 -3.87 -10.02 -11.15
C GLU A 120 -5.26 -9.98 -10.50
N THR A 121 -5.44 -9.10 -9.53
CA THR A 121 -6.73 -8.91 -8.87
C THR A 121 -7.66 -8.00 -9.69
N MET A 122 -7.13 -6.92 -10.25
CA MET A 122 -7.95 -5.88 -10.87
C MET A 122 -8.44 -6.24 -12.26
N GLU A 123 -7.68 -6.98 -13.03
CA GLU A 123 -8.05 -7.39 -14.41
C GLU A 123 -9.29 -8.28 -14.45
N VAL A 124 -9.54 -9.07 -13.41
CA VAL A 124 -10.70 -9.98 -13.35
C VAL A 124 -11.97 -9.30 -12.80
N ILE A 125 -11.87 -8.06 -12.32
CA ILE A 125 -13.00 -7.32 -11.77
C ILE A 125 -13.63 -6.46 -12.88
N SER A 126 -14.89 -6.75 -13.25
CA SER A 126 -15.57 -5.95 -14.27
C SER A 126 -15.83 -4.51 -13.79
N GLU A 127 -15.90 -3.57 -14.73
CA GLU A 127 -16.23 -2.16 -14.45
C GLU A 127 -17.60 -2.03 -13.75
N GLY A 128 -18.57 -2.84 -14.14
CA GLY A 128 -19.88 -2.89 -13.51
C GLY A 128 -19.84 -3.40 -12.06
N GLN A 129 -18.90 -4.29 -11.73
CA GLN A 129 -18.66 -4.71 -10.35
C GLN A 129 -18.06 -3.56 -9.54
N LEU A 130 -17.07 -2.84 -10.08
CA LEU A 130 -16.49 -1.65 -9.44
C LEU A 130 -17.56 -0.57 -9.22
N PHE A 131 -18.35 -0.29 -10.26
CA PHE A 131 -19.45 0.67 -10.19
C PHE A 131 -20.41 0.34 -9.06
N TRP A 132 -20.84 -0.92 -8.99
CA TRP A 132 -21.81 -1.36 -7.99
C TRP A 132 -21.26 -1.24 -6.56
N ILE A 133 -20.00 -1.63 -6.35
CA ILE A 133 -19.36 -1.53 -5.03
C ILE A 133 -19.18 -0.08 -4.60
N ILE A 134 -18.71 0.80 -5.49
CA ILE A 134 -18.55 2.22 -5.14
C ILE A 134 -19.92 2.81 -4.79
N LYS A 135 -20.94 2.53 -5.60
CA LYS A 135 -22.28 3.05 -5.39
C LYS A 135 -22.91 2.59 -4.08
N ASN A 136 -22.81 1.30 -3.75
CA ASN A 136 -23.54 0.69 -2.63
C ASN A 136 -22.69 0.46 -1.39
N GLY A 137 -21.39 0.68 -1.47
CA GLY A 137 -20.44 0.29 -0.42
C GLY A 137 -20.18 -1.22 -0.39
N SER A 138 -19.35 -1.64 0.52
CA SER A 138 -19.04 -3.05 0.74
C SER A 138 -19.52 -3.49 2.12
N LYS A 139 -20.71 -4.09 2.16
CA LYS A 139 -21.32 -4.55 3.41
C LYS A 139 -20.38 -5.48 4.18
N GLY A 140 -20.28 -5.27 5.48
CA GLY A 140 -19.36 -6.03 6.35
C GLY A 140 -17.92 -5.49 6.35
N THR A 141 -17.68 -4.35 5.70
CA THR A 141 -16.38 -3.67 5.68
C THR A 141 -16.55 -2.18 6.00
N ALA A 142 -15.43 -1.48 6.17
CA ALA A 142 -15.44 -0.04 6.40
C ALA A 142 -15.73 0.81 5.14
N MET A 143 -15.89 0.21 3.96
CA MET A 143 -16.15 0.96 2.72
C MET A 143 -17.60 1.47 2.67
N PRO A 144 -17.83 2.81 2.73
CA PRO A 144 -19.17 3.38 2.75
C PRO A 144 -19.84 3.32 1.37
N SER A 145 -21.17 3.50 1.37
CA SER A 145 -21.95 3.74 0.15
C SER A 145 -21.80 5.18 -0.30
N HIS A 146 -21.58 5.39 -1.60
CA HIS A 146 -21.50 6.70 -2.22
C HIS A 146 -22.76 7.07 -3.06
N LYS A 147 -23.82 6.29 -2.96
CA LYS A 147 -25.01 6.48 -3.83
C LYS A 147 -25.71 7.83 -3.65
N PHE A 148 -25.50 8.50 -2.52
CA PHE A 148 -26.11 9.81 -2.23
C PHE A 148 -25.10 10.96 -2.32
N THR A 149 -23.82 10.67 -2.51
CA THR A 149 -22.74 11.66 -2.49
C THR A 149 -22.01 11.78 -3.82
N LEU A 150 -22.16 10.76 -4.70
CA LEU A 150 -21.57 10.74 -6.03
C LEU A 150 -22.67 10.45 -7.07
N SER A 151 -22.66 11.17 -8.18
CA SER A 151 -23.47 10.81 -9.35
C SER A 151 -22.93 9.54 -10.03
N ASP A 152 -23.74 8.89 -10.84
CA ASP A 152 -23.30 7.75 -11.65
C ASP A 152 -22.12 8.13 -12.57
N ARG A 153 -22.14 9.37 -13.09
CA ARG A 153 -21.04 9.91 -13.89
C ARG A 153 -19.73 10.00 -13.10
N ASP A 154 -19.80 10.52 -11.87
CA ASP A 154 -18.62 10.62 -11.00
C ASP A 154 -18.00 9.25 -10.72
N ILE A 155 -18.85 8.26 -10.44
CA ILE A 155 -18.40 6.88 -10.21
C ILE A 155 -17.68 6.31 -11.46
N TRP A 156 -18.23 6.54 -12.66
CA TRP A 156 -17.60 6.11 -13.90
C TRP A 156 -16.27 6.81 -14.18
N GLN A 157 -16.13 8.08 -13.81
CA GLN A 157 -14.88 8.83 -13.90
C GLN A 157 -13.84 8.28 -12.92
N ILE A 158 -14.25 7.97 -11.68
CA ILE A 158 -13.37 7.32 -10.70
C ILE A 158 -12.87 5.98 -11.26
N ILE A 159 -13.72 5.16 -11.88
CA ILE A 159 -13.32 3.86 -12.45
C ILE A 159 -12.26 4.04 -13.53
N TYR A 160 -12.34 5.06 -14.38
CA TYR A 160 -11.28 5.34 -15.34
C TYR A 160 -9.95 5.69 -14.65
N TYR A 161 -10.00 6.49 -13.59
CA TYR A 161 -8.79 6.80 -12.84
C TYR A 161 -8.18 5.56 -12.16
N LEU A 162 -9.01 4.65 -11.63
CA LEU A 162 -8.52 3.41 -11.01
C LEU A 162 -7.74 2.54 -11.99
N LYS A 163 -8.08 2.54 -13.28
CA LYS A 163 -7.35 1.77 -14.30
C LYS A 163 -5.89 2.19 -14.43
N ASN A 164 -5.55 3.46 -14.18
CA ASN A 164 -4.18 3.95 -14.24
C ASN A 164 -3.26 3.35 -13.16
N PHE A 165 -3.81 2.63 -12.19
CA PHE A 165 -2.99 1.99 -11.16
C PHE A 165 -2.47 0.62 -11.58
N TYR A 166 -3.08 -0.05 -12.56
CA TYR A 166 -2.74 -1.43 -12.94
C TYR A 166 -2.56 -1.67 -14.46
N LEU A 167 -2.85 -0.68 -15.31
CA LEU A 167 -2.55 -0.71 -16.74
C LEU A 167 -1.16 -0.13 -17.00
#